data_f7affabf4eb842258da5a45a3634941e
#
_entry.id   f7affabf4eb842258da5a45a3634941e
#
_cell.length_a   1.000
_cell.length_b   1.000
_cell.length_c   1.000
_cell.angle_alpha   90.00
_cell.angle_beta   90.00
_cell.angle_gamma   90.00
#
_symmetry.space_group_name_H-M   'P 1'
#
loop_
_entity.id
_entity.type
_entity.pdbx_description
1 polymer ?
#
loop_
_entity_poly.entity_id
_entity_poly.type
_entity_poly.pdbx_seq_one_letter_code
_entity_poly.pdbx_strand_id
1 'polypeptide(L)'
;MPATFFEALGYEVVERAGETALLWKVFDESAIAPKLLSRRYQCGRDEKKVVVDLHYNTACLTSDVEAERVRKVVDEYGDRVTLNEYNSCEREILLRYETPRGIFVDGEEIFWGYEAPKEGVREAIDKALKNK
;
A
#
# COMPACT_ATOMS: atom_id res chain seq x y z
N MET A 1 4.02 4.16 20.77
CA MET A 1 5.13 4.15 21.76
C MET A 1 6.04 5.33 21.43
N PRO A 2 6.43 6.18 22.40
CA PRO A 2 7.25 7.36 22.12
C PRO A 2 8.67 6.99 21.70
N ALA A 3 9.27 7.80 20.82
CA ALA A 3 10.64 7.59 20.34
C ALA A 3 11.67 7.57 21.48
N THR A 4 11.45 8.39 22.50
CA THR A 4 12.31 8.49 23.70
C THR A 4 12.53 7.16 24.44
N PHE A 5 11.56 6.24 24.37
CA PHE A 5 11.73 4.90 24.91
C PHE A 5 12.84 4.12 24.20
N PHE A 6 12.88 4.20 22.87
CA PHE A 6 13.90 3.52 22.07
C PHE A 6 15.25 4.23 22.15
N GLU A 7 15.25 5.56 22.21
CA GLU A 7 16.48 6.35 22.38
C GLU A 7 17.19 5.98 23.69
N ALA A 8 16.44 5.75 24.78
CA ALA A 8 16.99 5.25 26.05
C ALA A 8 17.62 3.84 25.95
N LEU A 9 17.25 3.06 24.92
CA LEU A 9 17.84 1.75 24.60
C LEU A 9 18.98 1.83 23.58
N GLY A 10 19.44 3.04 23.23
CA GLY A 10 20.54 3.29 22.31
C GLY A 10 20.14 3.23 20.83
N TYR A 11 18.87 3.49 20.51
CA TYR A 11 18.43 3.73 19.14
C TYR A 11 18.60 5.22 18.81
N GLU A 12 18.90 5.50 17.57
CA GLU A 12 19.04 6.86 17.03
C GLU A 12 17.94 7.13 16.00
N VAL A 13 17.42 8.35 15.99
CA VAL A 13 16.45 8.77 14.96
C VAL A 13 17.24 9.10 13.69
N VAL A 14 16.94 8.38 12.60
CA VAL A 14 17.58 8.60 11.29
C VAL A 14 16.71 9.44 10.35
N GLU A 15 15.39 9.36 10.50
CA GLU A 15 14.46 10.12 9.65
C GLU A 15 13.16 10.41 10.38
N ARG A 16 12.49 11.53 10.03
CA ARG A 16 11.15 11.89 10.53
C ARG A 16 10.24 12.27 9.37
N ALA A 17 8.98 11.79 9.44
CA ALA A 17 7.90 12.18 8.55
C ALA A 17 6.65 12.48 9.39
N GLY A 18 6.33 13.76 9.57
CA GLY A 18 5.29 14.19 10.47
C GLY A 18 5.54 13.70 11.91
N GLU A 19 4.58 12.97 12.48
CA GLU A 19 4.69 12.40 13.83
C GLU A 19 5.44 11.04 13.87
N THR A 20 5.77 10.48 12.70
CA THR A 20 6.49 9.21 12.60
C THR A 20 7.99 9.44 12.64
N ALA A 21 8.69 8.67 13.47
CA ALA A 21 10.15 8.65 13.52
C ALA A 21 10.67 7.25 13.14
N LEU A 22 11.61 7.18 12.22
CA LEU A 22 12.38 5.97 11.93
C LEU A 22 13.60 5.95 12.83
N LEU A 23 13.68 4.92 13.66
CA LEU A 23 14.80 4.74 14.57
C LEU A 23 15.56 3.46 14.19
N TRP A 24 16.85 3.48 14.37
CA TRP A 24 17.67 2.30 14.23
C TRP A 24 18.77 2.21 15.28
N LYS A 25 19.32 1.02 15.43
CA LYS A 25 20.50 0.77 16.26
C LYS A 25 21.52 0.01 15.44
N VAL A 26 22.74 0.54 15.37
CA VAL A 26 23.83 -0.07 14.63
C VAL A 26 24.38 -1.24 15.45
N PHE A 27 24.41 -2.43 14.87
CA PHE A 27 25.06 -3.62 15.42
C PHE A 27 26.27 -4.05 14.60
N ASP A 28 26.41 -3.53 13.38
CA ASP A 28 27.50 -3.78 12.44
C ASP A 28 27.85 -2.47 11.74
N GLU A 29 29.12 -2.09 11.77
CA GLU A 29 29.61 -0.83 11.18
C GLU A 29 29.41 -0.74 9.65
N SER A 30 29.25 -1.90 8.98
CA SER A 30 28.97 -1.95 7.55
C SER A 30 27.48 -1.76 7.22
N ALA A 31 26.59 -1.72 8.22
CA ALA A 31 25.16 -1.58 8.01
C ALA A 31 24.81 -0.21 7.44
N ILE A 32 23.95 -0.21 6.42
CA ILE A 32 23.43 1.01 5.79
C ILE A 32 22.19 1.46 6.56
N ALA A 33 22.13 2.74 6.92
CA ALA A 33 20.99 3.33 7.61
C ALA A 33 19.70 3.11 6.79
N PRO A 34 18.61 2.67 7.43
CA PRO A 34 17.32 2.56 6.77
C PRO A 34 16.78 3.95 6.42
N LYS A 35 15.83 4.00 5.48
CA LYS A 35 15.08 5.22 5.13
C LYS A 35 13.60 4.90 5.02
N LEU A 36 12.77 5.90 5.24
CA LEU A 36 11.34 5.78 4.98
C LEU A 36 11.09 5.62 3.48
N LEU A 37 10.12 4.79 3.13
CA LEU A 37 9.64 4.68 1.76
C LEU A 37 8.81 5.93 1.43
N SER A 38 9.12 6.58 0.32
CA SER A 38 8.31 7.68 -0.21
C SER A 38 7.50 7.15 -1.39
N ARG A 39 6.18 7.05 -1.22
CA ARG A 39 5.29 6.52 -2.25
C ARG A 39 5.53 7.20 -3.59
N ARG A 40 5.90 6.40 -4.60
CA ARG A 40 6.16 6.84 -5.97
C ARG A 40 5.11 6.32 -6.94
N TYR A 41 4.10 5.66 -6.41
CA TYR A 41 3.05 5.10 -7.23
C TYR A 41 2.33 6.19 -8.01
N GLN A 42 2.23 6.00 -9.33
CA GLN A 42 1.44 6.81 -10.23
C GLN A 42 0.38 5.92 -10.86
N CYS A 43 -0.87 6.28 -10.65
CA CYS A 43 -2.00 5.54 -11.17
C CYS A 43 -2.07 5.60 -12.69
N GLY A 44 -2.28 4.44 -13.31
CA GLY A 44 -2.78 4.36 -14.67
C GLY A 44 -4.26 4.77 -14.70
N ARG A 45 -4.65 5.63 -15.66
CA ARG A 45 -6.06 5.95 -15.91
C ARG A 45 -6.46 5.38 -17.26
N ASP A 46 -7.66 4.82 -17.31
CA ASP A 46 -8.33 4.42 -18.55
C ASP A 46 -9.60 5.27 -18.69
N GLU A 47 -9.88 5.78 -19.88
CA GLU A 47 -11.06 6.64 -20.12
C GLU A 47 -12.37 5.83 -20.14
N LYS A 48 -12.30 4.52 -20.40
CA LYS A 48 -13.47 3.67 -20.61
C LYS A 48 -13.73 2.69 -19.47
N LYS A 49 -12.68 2.34 -18.71
CA LYS A 49 -12.75 1.36 -17.64
C LYS A 49 -12.29 1.98 -16.33
N VAL A 50 -12.85 1.52 -15.23
CA VAL A 50 -12.29 1.80 -13.91
C VAL A 50 -11.03 0.97 -13.72
N VAL A 51 -9.95 1.61 -13.28
CA VAL A 51 -8.69 0.92 -12.97
C VAL A 51 -8.59 0.74 -11.46
N VAL A 52 -8.43 -0.49 -11.04
CA VAL A 52 -8.12 -0.85 -9.66
C VAL A 52 -6.66 -1.30 -9.60
N ASP A 53 -5.84 -0.55 -8.87
CA ASP A 53 -4.45 -0.90 -8.63
C ASP A 53 -4.29 -1.41 -7.20
N LEU A 54 -3.90 -2.66 -7.06
CA LEU A 54 -3.77 -3.37 -5.81
C LEU A 54 -2.29 -3.63 -5.48
N HIS A 55 -1.76 -2.93 -4.50
CA HIS A 55 -0.47 -3.24 -3.89
C HIS A 55 -0.69 -4.15 -2.67
N TYR A 56 -0.12 -5.32 -2.67
CA TYR A 56 -0.29 -6.30 -1.61
C TYR A 56 1.02 -6.98 -1.23
N ASN A 57 1.00 -7.68 -0.10
CA ASN A 57 2.17 -8.37 0.44
C ASN A 57 1.77 -9.78 0.89
N THR A 58 2.25 -10.80 0.19
CA THR A 58 1.93 -12.21 0.49
C THR A 58 2.54 -12.73 1.79
N ALA A 59 3.53 -12.04 2.35
CA ALA A 59 4.08 -12.37 3.67
C ALA A 59 3.22 -11.82 4.84
N CYS A 60 2.21 -11.00 4.54
CA CYS A 60 1.29 -10.42 5.51
C CYS A 60 -0.11 -11.00 5.30
N LEU A 61 -0.59 -11.82 6.25
CA LEU A 61 -1.89 -12.50 6.15
C LEU A 61 -3.05 -11.51 5.89
N THR A 62 -3.08 -10.38 6.58
CA THR A 62 -4.15 -9.38 6.41
C THR A 62 -4.13 -8.76 5.02
N SER A 63 -2.94 -8.51 4.47
CA SER A 63 -2.79 -7.99 3.11
C SER A 63 -3.22 -8.99 2.05
N ASP A 64 -2.90 -10.28 2.26
CA ASP A 64 -3.28 -11.34 1.33
C ASP A 64 -4.80 -11.57 1.33
N VAL A 65 -5.43 -11.62 2.53
CA VAL A 65 -6.89 -11.71 2.66
C VAL A 65 -7.59 -10.52 2.00
N GLU A 66 -7.06 -9.31 2.15
CA GLU A 66 -7.58 -8.11 1.50
C GLU A 66 -7.47 -8.21 -0.03
N ALA A 67 -6.33 -8.68 -0.54
CA ALA A 67 -6.12 -8.90 -1.98
C ALA A 67 -7.15 -9.89 -2.55
N GLU A 68 -7.41 -11.00 -1.87
CA GLU A 68 -8.45 -11.96 -2.24
C GLU A 68 -9.86 -11.35 -2.29
N ARG A 69 -10.16 -10.44 -1.38
CA ARG A 69 -11.45 -9.72 -1.37
C ARG A 69 -11.58 -8.79 -2.57
N VAL A 70 -10.51 -8.04 -2.88
CA VAL A 70 -10.47 -7.13 -4.03
C VAL A 70 -10.66 -7.91 -5.33
N ARG A 71 -9.92 -9.00 -5.54
CA ARG A 71 -10.06 -9.87 -6.72
C ARG A 71 -11.50 -10.32 -6.91
N LYS A 72 -12.13 -10.87 -5.84
CA LYS A 72 -13.51 -11.35 -5.88
C LYS A 72 -14.53 -10.25 -6.21
N VAL A 73 -14.30 -9.05 -5.70
CA VAL A 73 -15.18 -7.91 -6.01
C VAL A 73 -14.96 -7.44 -7.45
N VAL A 74 -13.73 -7.33 -7.90
CA VAL A 74 -13.43 -6.90 -9.29
C VAL A 74 -14.02 -7.88 -10.30
N ASP A 75 -13.95 -9.19 -10.05
CA ASP A 75 -14.53 -10.21 -10.91
C ASP A 75 -16.06 -10.02 -11.14
N GLU A 76 -16.77 -9.42 -10.19
CA GLU A 76 -18.21 -9.13 -10.31
C GLU A 76 -18.53 -8.08 -11.40
N TYR A 77 -17.53 -7.25 -11.77
CA TYR A 77 -17.70 -6.14 -12.72
C TYR A 77 -17.29 -6.51 -14.17
N GLY A 78 -16.61 -7.63 -14.36
CA GLY A 78 -16.15 -8.09 -15.67
C GLY A 78 -15.33 -7.04 -16.42
N ASP A 79 -15.61 -6.86 -17.70
CA ASP A 79 -14.83 -5.96 -18.58
C ASP A 79 -14.90 -4.47 -18.25
N ARG A 80 -15.74 -4.06 -17.30
CA ARG A 80 -15.86 -2.66 -16.88
C ARG A 80 -14.73 -2.18 -15.95
N VAL A 81 -14.03 -3.13 -15.33
CA VAL A 81 -12.95 -2.86 -14.38
C VAL A 81 -11.69 -3.59 -14.80
N THR A 82 -10.56 -2.92 -14.73
CA THR A 82 -9.23 -3.53 -14.92
C THR A 82 -8.54 -3.62 -13.56
N LEU A 83 -8.08 -4.81 -13.18
CA LEU A 83 -7.27 -5.03 -11.98
C LEU A 83 -5.80 -5.13 -12.37
N ASN A 84 -4.97 -4.28 -11.79
CA ASN A 84 -3.52 -4.42 -11.81
C ASN A 84 -3.04 -4.81 -10.41
N GLU A 85 -2.14 -5.77 -10.36
CA GLU A 85 -1.65 -6.32 -9.10
C GLU A 85 -0.14 -6.15 -8.97
N TYR A 86 0.29 -5.69 -7.79
CA TYR A 86 1.68 -5.40 -7.47
C TYR A 86 2.07 -6.08 -6.15
N ASN A 87 2.77 -7.21 -6.23
CA ASN A 87 3.23 -7.93 -5.04
C ASN A 87 4.50 -7.27 -4.47
N SER A 88 4.39 -6.58 -3.35
CA SER A 88 5.52 -5.91 -2.71
C SER A 88 6.54 -6.87 -2.03
N CYS A 89 6.27 -8.17 -1.98
CA CYS A 89 7.30 -9.18 -1.67
C CYS A 89 8.34 -9.29 -2.78
N GLU A 90 8.00 -8.89 -4.00
CA GLU A 90 8.95 -8.78 -5.09
C GLU A 90 9.77 -7.50 -4.92
N ARG A 91 11.07 -7.65 -4.65
CA ARG A 91 11.96 -6.53 -4.37
C ARG A 91 11.90 -5.44 -5.43
N GLU A 92 11.83 -5.80 -6.69
CA GLU A 92 11.78 -4.86 -7.82
C GLU A 92 10.51 -4.00 -7.78
N ILE A 93 9.36 -4.62 -7.49
CA ILE A 93 8.07 -3.93 -7.34
C ILE A 93 8.12 -2.96 -6.17
N LEU A 94 8.60 -3.42 -5.00
CA LEU A 94 8.73 -2.56 -3.82
C LEU A 94 9.66 -1.37 -4.07
N LEU A 95 10.82 -1.58 -4.70
CA LEU A 95 11.78 -0.49 -4.98
C LEU A 95 11.27 0.47 -6.06
N ARG A 96 10.47 -0.02 -7.01
CA ARG A 96 9.91 0.80 -8.08
C ARG A 96 8.82 1.74 -7.58
N TYR A 97 7.88 1.23 -6.79
CA TYR A 97 6.70 1.99 -6.37
C TYR A 97 6.78 2.53 -4.94
N GLU A 98 7.68 2.01 -4.13
CA GLU A 98 7.83 2.33 -2.70
C GLU A 98 6.47 2.28 -1.94
N THR A 99 5.56 1.41 -2.42
CA THR A 99 4.22 1.23 -1.87
C THR A 99 4.06 -0.20 -1.40
N PRO A 100 4.21 -0.48 -0.10
CA PRO A 100 4.17 -1.85 0.41
C PRO A 100 2.76 -2.45 0.43
N ARG A 101 1.72 -1.61 0.53
CA ARG A 101 0.31 -1.97 0.56
C ARG A 101 -0.55 -0.77 0.19
N GLY A 102 -1.62 -0.99 -0.56
CA GLY A 102 -2.61 0.04 -0.89
C GLY A 102 -3.60 -0.45 -1.95
N ILE A 103 -4.79 0.11 -1.94
CA ILE A 103 -5.81 -0.08 -2.96
C ILE A 103 -6.13 1.29 -3.55
N PHE A 104 -6.04 1.40 -4.86
CA PHE A 104 -6.34 2.63 -5.58
C PHE A 104 -7.44 2.35 -6.61
N VAL A 105 -8.46 3.19 -6.66
CA VAL A 105 -9.51 3.12 -7.67
C VAL A 105 -9.48 4.40 -8.49
N ASP A 106 -9.18 4.30 -9.78
CA ASP A 106 -8.93 5.44 -10.68
C ASP A 106 -7.95 6.47 -10.08
N GLY A 107 -6.97 6.01 -9.30
CA GLY A 107 -5.93 6.82 -8.68
C GLY A 107 -6.29 7.45 -7.34
N GLU A 108 -7.51 7.25 -6.85
CA GLU A 108 -7.89 7.61 -5.49
C GLU A 108 -7.54 6.46 -4.55
N GLU A 109 -6.67 6.70 -3.56
CA GLU A 109 -6.37 5.71 -2.54
C GLU A 109 -7.57 5.50 -1.62
N ILE A 110 -7.92 4.23 -1.40
CA ILE A 110 -9.03 3.86 -0.54
C ILE A 110 -8.47 3.20 0.72
N PHE A 111 -8.90 3.70 1.86
CA PHE A 111 -8.38 3.26 3.14
C PHE A 111 -9.51 3.08 4.17
N TRP A 112 -9.56 1.88 4.79
CA TRP A 112 -10.54 1.53 5.83
C TRP A 112 -9.90 1.23 7.19
N GLY A 113 -8.66 1.65 7.41
CA GLY A 113 -7.93 1.40 8.63
C GLY A 113 -7.22 0.05 8.62
N TYR A 114 -7.90 -1.04 8.95
CA TYR A 114 -7.25 -2.34 9.14
C TYR A 114 -7.34 -3.25 7.90
N GLU A 115 -8.56 -3.51 7.43
CA GLU A 115 -8.83 -4.32 6.23
C GLU A 115 -9.95 -3.70 5.41
N ALA A 116 -9.83 -3.74 4.08
CA ALA A 116 -10.90 -3.31 3.20
C ALA A 116 -12.09 -4.29 3.24
N PRO A 117 -13.30 -3.83 3.59
CA PRO A 117 -14.49 -4.66 3.46
C PRO A 117 -14.90 -4.76 1.99
N LYS A 118 -15.49 -5.89 1.58
CA LYS A 118 -15.97 -6.08 0.20
C LYS A 118 -16.93 -4.98 -0.24
N GLU A 119 -17.84 -4.60 0.66
CA GLU A 119 -18.82 -3.54 0.42
C GLU A 119 -18.16 -2.21 0.14
N GLY A 120 -17.12 -1.85 0.90
CA GLY A 120 -16.38 -0.61 0.68
C GLY A 120 -15.64 -0.60 -0.66
N VAL A 121 -15.07 -1.74 -1.09
CA VAL A 121 -14.46 -1.87 -2.42
C VAL A 121 -15.51 -1.69 -3.52
N ARG A 122 -16.71 -2.31 -3.38
CA ARG A 122 -17.82 -2.12 -4.34
C ARG A 122 -18.26 -0.67 -4.43
N GLU A 123 -18.49 -0.01 -3.31
CA GLU A 123 -18.90 1.40 -3.26
C GLU A 123 -17.91 2.31 -3.97
N ALA A 124 -16.62 2.07 -3.80
CA ALA A 124 -15.58 2.84 -4.45
C ALA A 124 -15.57 2.62 -5.97
N ILE A 125 -15.71 1.38 -6.43
CA ILE A 125 -15.79 1.04 -7.87
C ILE A 125 -17.07 1.63 -8.46
N ASP A 126 -18.21 1.49 -7.79
CA ASP A 126 -19.50 2.04 -8.24
C ASP A 126 -19.48 3.57 -8.35
N LYS A 127 -18.81 4.23 -7.39
CA LYS A 127 -18.59 5.69 -7.45
C LYS A 127 -17.74 6.06 -8.66
N ALA A 128 -16.66 5.33 -8.92
CA ALA A 128 -15.79 5.59 -10.07
C ALA A 128 -16.50 5.36 -11.40
N LEU A 129 -17.31 4.29 -11.51
CA LEU A 129 -18.10 3.99 -12.71
C LEU A 129 -19.15 5.06 -13.05
N LYS A 130 -19.67 5.80 -12.07
CA LYS A 130 -20.60 6.92 -12.30
C LYS A 130 -19.93 8.15 -12.92
N ASN A 131 -18.61 8.21 -12.84
CA ASN A 131 -17.80 9.34 -13.33
C ASN A 131 -17.18 9.06 -14.71
N LYS A 132 -17.43 7.85 -15.28
CA LYS A 132 -17.02 7.46 -16.65
C LYS A 132 -18.14 7.68 -17.63
#